data_0b46084b04d12484b7c19d297adcb24c
#
_entry.id   0b46084b04d12484b7c19d297adcb24c
#
_cell.length_a   1.000
_cell.length_b   1.000
_cell.length_c   1.000
_cell.angle_alpha   90.00
_cell.angle_beta   90.00
_cell.angle_gamma   90.00
#
_symmetry.space_group_name_H-M   'P 1'
#
loop_
_entity.id
_entity.type
_entity.pdbx_description
1 polymer ?
#
loop_
_entity_poly.entity_id
_entity_poly.type
_entity_poly.pdbx_seq_one_letter_code
_entity_poly.pdbx_strand_id
1 'polypeptide(L)'
;VLERCLERTLTRYAGEFVGIQEARALLYKMETHYAELVTEAVRVVSLQKIAEILRRLVSEGVPVRAMRTILEAIVAWGPQESSSARLSDRIRLAMARQISHRHARSDRVLPAWIATRPLEEALRTAQRNSENQPVRSGMPAPLSRALNGWFQQQLEALDSDLQPVVVAASDVRAALQQWLKQHDIDLPVMAWQEIAPEFSLQAIAQIRLPKPIPRRESEATAKL
;
A
#
# COMPACT_ATOMS: atom_id res chain seq x y z
N VAL A 1 -20.88 8.31 15.46
CA VAL A 1 -20.43 6.89 15.31
C VAL A 1 -20.83 6.33 13.96
N LEU A 2 -22.10 6.41 13.54
CA LEU A 2 -22.60 5.90 12.25
C LEU A 2 -21.91 6.54 11.02
N GLU A 3 -21.71 7.86 11.03
CA GLU A 3 -21.06 8.61 9.95
C GLU A 3 -19.62 8.13 9.73
N ARG A 4 -18.82 7.99 10.78
CA ARG A 4 -17.45 7.44 10.71
C ARG A 4 -17.42 5.98 10.23
N CYS A 5 -18.42 5.17 10.62
CA CYS A 5 -18.52 3.79 10.17
C CYS A 5 -18.83 3.71 8.66
N LEU A 6 -19.77 4.53 8.18
CA LEU A 6 -20.11 4.66 6.77
C LEU A 6 -18.92 5.16 5.94
N GLU A 7 -18.24 6.20 6.41
CA GLU A 7 -17.07 6.78 5.75
C GLU A 7 -15.94 5.75 5.62
N ARG A 8 -15.65 4.99 6.68
CA ARG A 8 -14.67 3.90 6.64
C ARG A 8 -15.07 2.80 5.66
N THR A 9 -16.35 2.40 5.68
CA THR A 9 -16.85 1.37 4.76
C THR A 9 -16.78 1.84 3.30
N LEU A 10 -17.21 3.05 3.00
CA LEU A 10 -17.13 3.62 1.66
C LEU A 10 -15.67 3.75 1.19
N THR A 11 -14.76 4.21 2.05
CA THR A 11 -13.34 4.32 1.71
C THR A 11 -12.72 2.95 1.44
N ARG A 12 -13.09 1.95 2.22
CA ARG A 12 -12.59 0.57 2.08
C ARG A 12 -12.98 -0.05 0.74
N TYR A 13 -14.23 0.16 0.30
CA TYR A 13 -14.77 -0.40 -0.94
C TYR A 13 -14.72 0.59 -2.11
N ALA A 14 -14.14 1.78 -1.92
CA ALA A 14 -14.09 2.82 -2.93
C ALA A 14 -13.48 2.34 -4.26
N GLY A 15 -12.51 1.43 -4.21
CA GLY A 15 -11.92 0.83 -5.40
C GLY A 15 -12.91 0.00 -6.23
N GLU A 16 -13.92 -0.61 -5.61
CA GLU A 16 -14.90 -1.43 -6.32
C GLU A 16 -15.83 -0.59 -7.21
N PHE A 17 -16.00 0.70 -6.87
CA PHE A 17 -16.77 1.65 -7.65
C PHE A 17 -16.00 2.24 -8.83
N VAL A 18 -14.72 1.92 -9.00
CA VAL A 18 -13.89 2.41 -10.10
C VAL A 18 -13.81 1.37 -11.20
N GLY A 19 -14.65 1.49 -12.19
CA GLY A 19 -14.67 0.70 -13.41
C GLY A 19 -14.20 1.51 -14.64
N ILE A 20 -14.40 0.93 -15.82
CA ILE A 20 -14.06 1.55 -17.10
C ILE A 20 -14.90 2.81 -17.36
N GLN A 21 -16.17 2.82 -16.91
CA GLN A 21 -17.08 3.95 -17.11
C GLN A 21 -16.62 5.16 -16.29
N GLU A 22 -16.26 4.93 -15.02
CA GLU A 22 -15.75 5.97 -14.12
C GLU A 22 -14.40 6.50 -14.61
N ALA A 23 -13.50 5.62 -15.05
CA ALA A 23 -12.24 6.04 -15.67
C ALA A 23 -12.47 6.91 -16.91
N ARG A 24 -13.40 6.51 -17.79
CA ARG A 24 -13.77 7.31 -18.97
C ARG A 24 -14.34 8.66 -18.58
N ALA A 25 -15.24 8.71 -17.59
CA ALA A 25 -15.82 9.96 -17.11
C ALA A 25 -14.77 10.92 -16.53
N LEU A 26 -13.78 10.38 -15.81
CA LEU A 26 -12.66 11.16 -15.29
C LEU A 26 -11.78 11.69 -16.42
N LEU A 27 -11.45 10.89 -17.42
CA LEU A 27 -10.69 11.33 -18.58
C LEU A 27 -11.42 12.41 -19.38
N TYR A 28 -12.72 12.24 -19.61
CA TYR A 28 -13.55 13.24 -20.29
C TYR A 28 -13.52 14.60 -19.59
N LYS A 29 -13.58 14.61 -18.25
CA LYS A 29 -13.42 15.85 -17.48
C LYS A 29 -12.05 16.48 -17.64
N MET A 30 -11.01 15.65 -17.78
CA MET A 30 -9.64 16.13 -17.97
C MET A 30 -9.41 16.68 -19.38
N GLU A 31 -10.09 16.16 -20.40
CA GLU A 31 -9.97 16.62 -21.80
C GLU A 31 -10.28 18.11 -21.94
N THR A 32 -11.20 18.66 -21.13
CA THR A 32 -11.56 20.07 -21.17
C THR A 32 -10.37 21.02 -20.97
N HIS A 33 -9.36 20.59 -20.18
CA HIS A 33 -8.21 21.43 -19.82
C HIS A 33 -6.86 20.85 -20.28
N TYR A 34 -6.81 19.52 -20.54
CA TYR A 34 -5.60 18.77 -20.80
C TYR A 34 -5.81 17.74 -21.93
N ALA A 35 -6.40 18.15 -23.06
CA ALA A 35 -6.77 17.28 -24.17
C ALA A 35 -5.59 16.47 -24.71
N GLU A 36 -4.45 17.13 -24.92
CA GLU A 36 -3.23 16.46 -25.44
C GLU A 36 -2.70 15.41 -24.46
N LEU A 37 -2.69 15.72 -23.16
CA LEU A 37 -2.24 14.80 -22.13
C LEU A 37 -3.13 13.55 -22.05
N VAL A 38 -4.44 13.73 -22.15
CA VAL A 38 -5.41 12.60 -22.16
C VAL A 38 -5.21 11.75 -23.41
N THR A 39 -5.09 12.37 -24.57
CA THR A 39 -4.84 11.68 -25.84
C THR A 39 -3.57 10.85 -25.77
N GLU A 40 -2.49 11.42 -25.26
CA GLU A 40 -1.22 10.74 -25.12
C GLU A 40 -1.28 9.59 -24.11
N ALA A 41 -1.92 9.79 -22.96
CA ALA A 41 -2.09 8.75 -21.93
C ALA A 41 -2.86 7.54 -22.46
N VAL A 42 -3.95 7.76 -23.21
CA VAL A 42 -4.77 6.68 -23.79
C VAL A 42 -4.04 6.00 -24.95
N ARG A 43 -3.17 6.71 -25.68
CA ARG A 43 -2.29 6.14 -26.71
C ARG A 43 -1.27 5.17 -26.14
N VAL A 44 -0.70 5.51 -24.99
CA VAL A 44 0.37 4.75 -24.33
C VAL A 44 -0.18 3.57 -23.51
N VAL A 45 -1.32 3.77 -22.87
CA VAL A 45 -1.92 2.78 -21.96
C VAL A 45 -3.41 2.64 -22.25
N SER A 46 -3.89 1.42 -22.45
CA SER A 46 -5.31 1.18 -22.73
C SER A 46 -6.22 1.69 -21.60
N LEU A 47 -7.43 2.12 -21.97
CA LEU A 47 -8.44 2.58 -21.02
C LEU A 47 -8.72 1.55 -19.91
N GLN A 48 -8.73 0.27 -20.25
CA GLN A 48 -8.91 -0.82 -19.29
C GLN A 48 -7.78 -0.84 -18.25
N LYS A 49 -6.53 -0.68 -18.70
CA LYS A 49 -5.37 -0.62 -17.81
C LYS A 49 -5.37 0.66 -16.95
N ILE A 50 -5.80 1.80 -17.52
CA ILE A 50 -6.00 3.04 -16.76
C ILE A 50 -7.04 2.83 -15.65
N ALA A 51 -8.19 2.20 -15.96
CA ALA A 51 -9.21 1.90 -14.97
C ALA A 51 -8.69 0.99 -13.84
N GLU A 52 -7.91 -0.03 -14.19
CA GLU A 52 -7.26 -0.90 -13.19
C GLU A 52 -6.30 -0.13 -12.28
N ILE A 53 -5.47 0.74 -12.85
CA ILE A 53 -4.56 1.60 -12.10
C ILE A 53 -5.33 2.52 -11.15
N LEU A 54 -6.36 3.20 -11.63
CA LEU A 54 -7.18 4.08 -10.80
C LEU A 54 -7.86 3.31 -9.67
N ARG A 55 -8.38 2.12 -9.96
CA ARG A 55 -8.96 1.21 -8.94
C ARG A 55 -7.95 0.88 -7.85
N ARG A 56 -6.70 0.52 -8.23
CA ARG A 56 -5.63 0.24 -7.27
C ARG A 56 -5.30 1.45 -6.42
N LEU A 57 -5.10 2.61 -7.03
CA LEU A 57 -4.81 3.86 -6.32
C LEU A 57 -5.91 4.21 -5.32
N VAL A 58 -7.16 4.17 -5.76
CA VAL A 58 -8.32 4.46 -4.89
C VAL A 58 -8.43 3.43 -3.77
N SER A 59 -8.25 2.14 -4.07
CA SER A 59 -8.29 1.09 -3.05
C SER A 59 -7.19 1.23 -2.00
N GLU A 60 -6.08 1.87 -2.32
CA GLU A 60 -4.98 2.16 -1.40
C GLU A 60 -5.08 3.56 -0.77
N GLY A 61 -6.22 4.23 -0.93
CA GLY A 61 -6.47 5.55 -0.37
C GLY A 61 -5.71 6.69 -1.04
N VAL A 62 -5.13 6.48 -2.23
CA VAL A 62 -4.44 7.53 -2.97
C VAL A 62 -5.45 8.47 -3.61
N PRO A 63 -5.34 9.80 -3.41
CA PRO A 63 -6.31 10.76 -3.91
C PRO A 63 -6.22 10.91 -5.44
N VAL A 64 -7.27 10.50 -6.16
CA VAL A 64 -7.33 10.64 -7.62
C VAL A 64 -7.67 12.06 -8.10
N ARG A 65 -7.80 13.03 -7.19
CA ARG A 65 -8.01 14.45 -7.56
C ARG A 65 -6.84 15.02 -8.36
N ALA A 66 -5.63 14.51 -8.14
CA ALA A 66 -4.44 14.91 -8.88
C ALA A 66 -4.30 14.17 -10.22
N MET A 67 -5.41 14.05 -10.99
CA MET A 67 -5.46 13.33 -12.27
C MET A 67 -4.37 13.76 -13.24
N ARG A 68 -4.03 15.06 -13.28
CA ARG A 68 -2.93 15.56 -14.11
C ARG A 68 -1.63 14.83 -13.81
N THR A 69 -1.22 14.77 -12.55
CA THR A 69 0.02 14.07 -12.13
C THR A 69 -0.04 12.57 -12.44
N ILE A 70 -1.22 11.96 -12.28
CA ILE A 70 -1.44 10.54 -12.62
C ILE A 70 -1.23 10.32 -14.12
N LEU A 71 -1.83 11.16 -14.98
CA LEU A 71 -1.70 11.04 -16.44
C LEU A 71 -0.28 11.35 -16.92
N GLU A 72 0.38 12.37 -16.37
CA GLU A 72 1.79 12.67 -16.64
C GLU A 72 2.70 11.46 -16.31
N ALA A 73 2.47 10.81 -15.17
CA ALA A 73 3.20 9.61 -14.79
C ALA A 73 2.87 8.39 -15.70
N ILE A 74 1.62 8.25 -16.14
CA ILE A 74 1.22 7.23 -17.13
C ILE A 74 1.96 7.43 -18.46
N VAL A 75 2.03 8.65 -18.95
CA VAL A 75 2.75 8.97 -20.20
C VAL A 75 4.24 8.69 -20.05
N ALA A 76 4.83 9.08 -18.92
CA ALA A 76 6.27 8.91 -18.69
C ALA A 76 6.68 7.43 -18.51
N TRP A 77 5.90 6.64 -17.81
CA TRP A 77 6.29 5.28 -17.42
C TRP A 77 5.49 4.17 -18.10
N GLY A 78 4.35 4.48 -18.70
CA GLY A 78 3.49 3.50 -19.37
C GLY A 78 4.17 2.66 -20.44
N PRO A 79 5.06 3.23 -21.29
CA PRO A 79 5.78 2.46 -22.30
C PRO A 79 6.75 1.43 -21.71
N GLN A 80 7.27 1.67 -20.51
CA GLN A 80 8.29 0.85 -19.86
C GLN A 80 7.72 -0.20 -18.92
N GLU A 81 6.50 0.03 -18.41
CA GLU A 81 5.88 -0.81 -17.40
C GLU A 81 4.67 -1.55 -17.95
N SER A 82 4.84 -2.82 -18.27
CA SER A 82 3.75 -3.68 -18.76
C SER A 82 2.72 -4.02 -17.67
N SER A 83 3.14 -4.08 -16.41
CA SER A 83 2.30 -4.42 -15.26
C SER A 83 1.57 -3.20 -14.69
N SER A 84 0.24 -3.29 -14.54
CA SER A 84 -0.58 -2.26 -13.87
C SER A 84 -0.13 -2.03 -12.43
N ALA A 85 0.34 -3.07 -11.75
CA ALA A 85 0.85 -2.97 -10.38
C ALA A 85 2.10 -2.10 -10.30
N ARG A 86 3.11 -2.40 -11.13
CA ARG A 86 4.36 -1.62 -11.18
C ARG A 86 4.11 -0.19 -11.64
N LEU A 87 3.23 0.01 -12.62
CA LEU A 87 2.88 1.35 -13.07
C LEU A 87 2.17 2.14 -11.96
N SER A 88 1.29 1.50 -11.17
CA SER A 88 0.69 2.12 -10.00
C SER A 88 1.73 2.55 -8.96
N ASP A 89 2.77 1.73 -8.73
CA ASP A 89 3.87 2.09 -7.81
C ASP A 89 4.68 3.30 -8.34
N ARG A 90 4.93 3.39 -9.66
CA ARG A 90 5.56 4.57 -10.27
C ARG A 90 4.71 5.84 -10.12
N ILE A 91 3.39 5.71 -10.32
CA ILE A 91 2.45 6.82 -10.15
C ILE A 91 2.44 7.28 -8.68
N ARG A 92 2.45 6.35 -7.72
CA ARG A 92 2.52 6.68 -6.29
C ARG A 92 3.78 7.49 -5.94
N LEU A 93 4.93 7.17 -6.53
CA LEU A 93 6.16 7.96 -6.36
C LEU A 93 6.00 9.38 -6.92
N ALA A 94 5.38 9.53 -8.09
CA ALA A 94 5.07 10.86 -8.63
C ALA A 94 4.08 11.65 -7.75
N MET A 95 3.24 10.95 -6.98
CA MET A 95 2.27 11.52 -6.05
C MET A 95 2.75 11.60 -4.61
N ALA A 96 4.05 11.43 -4.34
CA ALA A 96 4.62 11.40 -2.98
C ALA A 96 4.17 12.59 -2.11
N ARG A 97 4.14 13.80 -2.67
CA ARG A 97 3.67 15.01 -1.97
C ARG A 97 2.21 14.91 -1.54
N GLN A 98 1.32 14.49 -2.45
CA GLN A 98 -0.11 14.37 -2.19
C GLN A 98 -0.40 13.25 -1.18
N ILE A 99 0.32 12.14 -1.28
CA ILE A 99 0.21 11.02 -0.35
C ILE A 99 0.70 11.44 1.04
N SER A 100 1.88 12.05 1.13
CA SER A 100 2.43 12.55 2.40
C SER A 100 1.50 13.58 3.05
N HIS A 101 1.00 14.55 2.28
CA HIS A 101 0.08 15.57 2.78
C HIS A 101 -1.22 14.99 3.34
N ARG A 102 -1.74 13.91 2.73
CA ARG A 102 -2.97 13.25 3.18
C ARG A 102 -2.84 12.64 4.58
N HIS A 103 -1.67 12.13 4.91
CA HIS A 103 -1.43 11.38 6.15
C HIS A 103 -0.63 12.14 7.20
N ALA A 104 -0.06 13.29 6.82
CA ALA A 104 0.66 14.14 7.76
C ALA A 104 -0.29 14.94 8.65
N ARG A 105 0.18 15.22 9.85
CA ARG A 105 -0.42 16.20 10.74
C ARG A 105 -0.21 17.62 10.18
N SER A 106 -0.87 18.60 10.79
CA SER A 106 -0.78 20.01 10.41
C SER A 106 0.65 20.58 10.46
N ASP A 107 1.51 20.00 11.28
CA ASP A 107 2.93 20.33 11.44
C ASP A 107 3.83 19.62 10.41
N ARG A 108 3.25 18.95 9.40
CA ARG A 108 3.93 18.14 8.38
C ARG A 108 4.70 16.94 8.94
N VAL A 109 4.32 16.45 10.10
CA VAL A 109 4.88 15.24 10.70
C VAL A 109 4.00 14.05 10.37
N LEU A 110 4.62 12.97 9.89
CA LEU A 110 3.99 11.68 9.62
C LEU A 110 4.26 10.75 10.81
N PRO A 111 3.27 10.48 11.67
CA PRO A 111 3.41 9.45 12.68
C PRO A 111 3.49 8.09 12.00
N ALA A 112 4.48 7.26 12.34
CA ALA A 112 4.74 6.04 11.60
C ALA A 112 5.11 4.83 12.45
N TRP A 113 4.64 3.68 12.03
CA TRP A 113 5.15 2.37 12.41
C TRP A 113 6.09 1.85 11.34
N ILE A 114 7.32 1.59 11.72
CA ILE A 114 8.38 1.27 10.79
C ILE A 114 8.54 -0.24 10.67
N ALA A 115 8.41 -0.79 9.47
CA ALA A 115 8.75 -2.17 9.19
C ALA A 115 10.27 -2.36 9.38
N THR A 116 10.64 -3.33 10.21
CA THR A 116 12.05 -3.66 10.42
C THR A 116 12.60 -4.52 9.29
N ARG A 117 13.91 -4.42 9.05
CA ARG A 117 14.58 -5.21 8.01
C ARG A 117 14.29 -6.73 8.10
N PRO A 118 14.29 -7.38 9.29
CA PRO A 118 13.91 -8.79 9.39
C PRO A 118 12.48 -9.07 8.92
N LEU A 119 11.54 -8.16 9.18
CA LEU A 119 10.17 -8.29 8.68
C LEU A 119 10.14 -8.17 7.16
N GLU A 120 10.81 -7.18 6.59
CA GLU A 120 10.87 -7.01 5.13
C GLU A 120 11.49 -8.21 4.42
N GLU A 121 12.55 -8.78 4.99
CA GLU A 121 13.19 -10.00 4.46
C GLU A 121 12.24 -11.22 4.54
N ALA A 122 11.48 -11.36 5.63
CA ALA A 122 10.47 -12.41 5.75
C ALA A 122 9.34 -12.24 4.72
N LEU A 123 8.90 -11.01 4.46
CA LEU A 123 7.89 -10.70 3.43
C LEU A 123 8.41 -11.00 2.02
N ARG A 124 9.65 -10.62 1.68
CA ARG A 124 10.30 -10.97 0.40
C ARG A 124 10.39 -12.48 0.19
N THR A 125 10.72 -13.19 1.25
CA THR A 125 10.79 -14.65 1.20
C THR A 125 9.41 -15.27 0.96
N ALA A 126 8.38 -14.74 1.62
CA ALA A 126 6.99 -15.17 1.41
C ALA A 126 6.52 -14.91 -0.02
N GLN A 127 6.83 -13.75 -0.60
CA GLN A 127 6.50 -13.42 -1.99
C GLN A 127 7.15 -14.38 -2.98
N ARG A 128 8.46 -14.62 -2.86
CA ARG A 128 9.19 -15.57 -3.72
C ARG A 128 8.63 -16.98 -3.65
N ASN A 129 8.24 -17.42 -2.45
CA ASN A 129 7.64 -18.74 -2.28
C ASN A 129 6.24 -18.82 -2.91
N SER A 130 5.48 -17.73 -2.90
CA SER A 130 4.16 -17.66 -3.55
C SER A 130 4.25 -17.69 -5.08
N GLU A 131 5.26 -17.07 -5.66
CA GLU A 131 5.54 -17.11 -7.10
C GLU A 131 5.89 -18.52 -7.57
N ASN A 132 6.66 -19.27 -6.76
CA ASN A 132 7.10 -20.62 -7.06
C ASN A 132 6.05 -21.70 -6.75
N GLN A 133 5.05 -21.42 -5.90
CA GLN A 133 4.00 -22.36 -5.49
C GLN A 133 2.64 -21.65 -5.43
N PRO A 134 1.94 -21.46 -6.56
CA PRO A 134 0.68 -20.72 -6.63
C PRO A 134 -0.45 -21.32 -5.76
N VAL A 135 -0.36 -22.60 -5.40
CA VAL A 135 -1.33 -23.28 -4.50
C VAL A 135 -1.22 -22.80 -3.04
N ARG A 136 -0.12 -22.14 -2.66
CA ARG A 136 0.13 -21.58 -1.32
C ARG A 136 0.36 -20.09 -1.36
N SER A 137 -0.35 -19.38 -2.24
CA SER A 137 -0.24 -17.92 -2.34
C SER A 137 -0.76 -17.26 -1.05
N GLY A 138 0.13 -16.56 -0.39
CA GLY A 138 -0.19 -15.83 0.83
C GLY A 138 0.97 -15.76 1.81
N MET A 139 0.81 -14.91 2.81
CA MET A 139 1.78 -14.80 3.90
C MET A 139 1.75 -16.09 4.75
N PRO A 140 2.91 -16.67 5.10
CA PRO A 140 2.98 -17.87 5.95
C PRO A 140 2.22 -17.67 7.26
N ALA A 141 1.44 -18.67 7.67
CA ALA A 141 0.56 -18.57 8.85
C ALA A 141 1.30 -18.18 10.16
N PRO A 142 2.53 -18.60 10.43
CA PRO A 142 3.28 -18.13 11.60
C PRO A 142 3.59 -16.63 11.55
N LEU A 143 3.99 -16.13 10.37
CA LEU A 143 4.28 -14.73 10.13
C LEU A 143 3.00 -13.88 10.25
N SER A 144 1.92 -14.33 9.62
CA SER A 144 0.61 -13.66 9.69
C SER A 144 0.10 -13.55 11.12
N ARG A 145 0.19 -14.63 11.92
CA ARG A 145 -0.22 -14.59 13.34
C ARG A 145 0.63 -13.65 14.18
N ALA A 146 1.95 -13.65 13.96
CA ALA A 146 2.86 -12.76 14.68
C ALA A 146 2.58 -11.29 14.37
N LEU A 147 2.35 -10.97 13.10
CA LEU A 147 1.97 -9.61 12.68
C LEU A 147 0.62 -9.20 13.26
N ASN A 148 -0.40 -10.07 13.14
CA ASN A 148 -1.71 -9.76 13.67
C ASN A 148 -1.66 -9.47 15.17
N GLY A 149 -0.98 -10.28 15.96
CA GLY A 149 -0.79 -10.05 17.40
C GLY A 149 -0.10 -8.72 17.70
N TRP A 150 0.93 -8.38 16.93
CA TRP A 150 1.63 -7.10 17.07
C TRP A 150 0.70 -5.91 16.75
N PHE A 151 -0.02 -5.97 15.62
CA PHE A 151 -0.93 -4.88 15.22
C PHE A 151 -2.07 -4.69 16.22
N GLN A 152 -2.69 -5.77 16.69
CA GLN A 152 -3.77 -5.69 17.70
C GLN A 152 -3.27 -5.01 18.98
N GLN A 153 -2.12 -5.42 19.49
CA GLN A 153 -1.53 -4.81 20.69
C GLN A 153 -1.23 -3.31 20.48
N GLN A 154 -0.71 -2.92 19.32
CA GLN A 154 -0.40 -1.52 19.06
C GLN A 154 -1.67 -0.68 18.84
N LEU A 155 -2.69 -1.24 18.20
CA LEU A 155 -3.98 -0.56 18.00
C LEU A 155 -4.72 -0.34 19.31
N GLU A 156 -4.67 -1.28 20.26
CA GLU A 156 -5.25 -1.13 21.60
C GLU A 156 -4.52 -0.05 22.43
N ALA A 157 -3.22 0.10 22.23
CA ALA A 157 -2.41 1.09 22.93
C ALA A 157 -2.36 2.46 22.23
N LEU A 158 -2.94 2.56 21.03
CA LEU A 158 -2.88 3.77 20.21
C LEU A 158 -3.84 4.83 20.74
N ASP A 159 -3.36 6.04 20.88
CA ASP A 159 -4.20 7.20 21.15
C ASP A 159 -5.20 7.42 20.02
N SER A 160 -6.47 7.66 20.35
CA SER A 160 -7.57 7.81 19.40
C SER A 160 -7.38 8.93 18.36
N ASP A 161 -6.58 9.93 18.71
CA ASP A 161 -6.30 11.09 17.84
C ASP A 161 -5.11 10.86 16.91
N LEU A 162 -4.39 9.75 17.08
CA LEU A 162 -3.22 9.42 16.30
C LEU A 162 -3.58 8.45 15.16
N GLN A 163 -3.26 8.84 13.93
CA GLN A 163 -3.44 8.01 12.75
C GLN A 163 -2.07 7.70 12.12
N PRO A 164 -1.41 6.63 12.55
CA PRO A 164 -0.09 6.29 12.02
C PRO A 164 -0.19 5.72 10.61
N VAL A 165 0.87 5.93 9.83
CA VAL A 165 1.12 5.18 8.60
C VAL A 165 2.08 4.04 8.88
N VAL A 166 2.02 2.97 8.10
CA VAL A 166 3.05 1.93 8.10
C VAL A 166 4.08 2.28 7.02
N VAL A 167 5.36 2.30 7.37
CA VAL A 167 6.43 2.58 6.42
C VAL A 167 7.27 1.33 6.20
N ALA A 168 7.45 0.95 4.94
CA ALA A 168 8.19 -0.24 4.53
C ALA A 168 8.99 0.01 3.23
N ALA A 169 9.83 -0.94 2.85
CA ALA A 169 10.48 -0.93 1.55
C ALA A 169 9.45 -1.06 0.41
N SER A 170 9.73 -0.43 -0.72
CA SER A 170 8.80 -0.35 -1.86
C SER A 170 8.38 -1.71 -2.41
N ASP A 171 9.28 -2.67 -2.43
CA ASP A 171 9.07 -4.01 -2.94
C ASP A 171 8.14 -4.88 -2.08
N VAL A 172 8.01 -4.59 -0.78
CA VAL A 172 7.12 -5.31 0.15
C VAL A 172 5.87 -4.52 0.54
N ARG A 173 5.80 -3.22 0.22
CA ARG A 173 4.72 -2.31 0.56
C ARG A 173 3.35 -2.86 0.16
N ALA A 174 3.20 -3.26 -1.11
CA ALA A 174 1.92 -3.72 -1.65
C ALA A 174 1.44 -5.01 -0.97
N ALA A 175 2.34 -5.96 -0.70
CA ALA A 175 2.02 -7.20 -0.01
C ALA A 175 1.57 -6.93 1.44
N LEU A 176 2.25 -6.02 2.14
CA LEU A 176 1.88 -5.62 3.49
C LEU A 176 0.53 -4.89 3.52
N GLN A 177 0.27 -3.98 2.55
CA GLN A 177 -1.02 -3.30 2.41
C GLN A 177 -2.16 -4.31 2.16
N GLN A 178 -1.93 -5.29 1.29
CA GLN A 178 -2.93 -6.33 1.02
C GLN A 178 -3.19 -7.19 2.25
N TRP A 179 -2.14 -7.55 2.98
CA TRP A 179 -2.28 -8.32 4.21
C TRP A 179 -3.06 -7.56 5.28
N LEU A 180 -2.79 -6.26 5.50
CA LEU A 180 -3.55 -5.42 6.45
C LEU A 180 -5.04 -5.38 6.10
N LYS A 181 -5.37 -5.22 4.81
CA LYS A 181 -6.76 -5.25 4.34
C LYS A 181 -7.46 -6.57 4.61
N GLN A 182 -6.78 -7.70 4.41
CA GLN A 182 -7.32 -9.04 4.68
C GLN A 182 -7.60 -9.28 6.16
N HIS A 183 -6.93 -8.54 7.06
CA HIS A 183 -7.09 -8.65 8.50
C HIS A 183 -7.90 -7.50 9.11
N ASP A 184 -8.64 -6.76 8.28
CA ASP A 184 -9.48 -5.63 8.71
C ASP A 184 -8.74 -4.49 9.43
N ILE A 185 -7.44 -4.36 9.16
CA ILE A 185 -6.59 -3.31 9.71
C ILE A 185 -6.54 -2.15 8.70
N ASP A 186 -7.21 -1.05 9.06
CA ASP A 186 -7.34 0.13 8.20
C ASP A 186 -6.17 1.11 8.44
N LEU A 187 -5.00 0.73 7.98
CA LEU A 187 -3.79 1.55 8.02
C LEU A 187 -3.17 1.68 6.62
N PRO A 188 -2.80 2.89 6.22
CA PRO A 188 -2.09 3.10 4.95
C PRO A 188 -0.65 2.61 5.05
N VAL A 189 -0.17 1.95 4.00
CA VAL A 189 1.24 1.56 3.88
C VAL A 189 1.91 2.45 2.83
N MET A 190 2.98 3.11 3.24
CA MET A 190 3.82 3.96 2.40
C MET A 190 5.20 3.33 2.20
N ALA A 191 5.77 3.51 1.02
CA ALA A 191 7.19 3.25 0.83
C ALA A 191 8.02 4.44 1.32
N TRP A 192 9.27 4.20 1.71
CA TRP A 192 10.20 5.26 2.09
C TRP A 192 10.30 6.37 1.04
N GLN A 193 10.28 5.99 -0.24
CA GLN A 193 10.38 6.89 -1.38
C GLN A 193 9.10 7.71 -1.63
N GLU A 194 7.98 7.33 -1.02
CA GLU A 194 6.70 8.05 -1.09
C GLU A 194 6.59 9.17 -0.05
N ILE A 195 7.60 9.33 0.81
CA ILE A 195 7.67 10.43 1.78
C ILE A 195 8.34 11.60 1.10
N ALA A 196 7.58 12.67 0.87
CA ALA A 196 8.12 13.86 0.23
C ALA A 196 9.07 14.61 1.19
N PRO A 197 10.15 15.23 0.66
CA PRO A 197 11.24 15.76 1.49
C PRO A 197 10.84 16.89 2.46
N GLU A 198 9.70 17.55 2.19
CA GLU A 198 9.17 18.59 3.07
C GLU A 198 8.39 18.05 4.30
N PHE A 199 8.27 16.71 4.42
CA PHE A 199 7.62 16.05 5.57
C PHE A 199 8.64 15.34 6.45
N SER A 200 8.40 15.40 7.74
CA SER A 200 9.21 14.70 8.75
C SER A 200 8.52 13.41 9.19
N LEU A 201 9.31 12.37 9.41
CA LEU A 201 8.81 11.10 9.90
C LEU A 201 9.02 10.99 11.41
N GLN A 202 7.95 10.73 12.16
CA GLN A 202 8.01 10.42 13.59
C GLN A 202 7.78 8.92 13.79
N ALA A 203 8.85 8.18 14.04
CA ALA A 203 8.73 6.76 14.35
C ALA A 203 8.11 6.58 15.75
N ILE A 204 6.89 6.02 15.81
CA ILE A 204 6.18 5.73 17.05
C ILE A 204 6.54 4.34 17.54
N ALA A 205 6.56 3.35 16.63
CA ALA A 205 6.92 1.98 16.94
C ALA A 205 7.66 1.32 15.76
N GLN A 206 8.31 0.21 16.07
CA GLN A 206 8.96 -0.65 15.08
C GLN A 206 8.24 -2.00 15.03
N ILE A 207 7.81 -2.40 13.83
CA ILE A 207 7.18 -3.70 13.63
C ILE A 207 8.26 -4.77 13.67
N ARG A 208 8.40 -5.41 14.83
CA ARG A 208 9.41 -6.47 15.06
C ARG A 208 8.75 -7.82 15.02
N LEU A 209 9.35 -8.75 14.32
CA LEU A 209 8.96 -10.16 14.45
C LEU A 209 9.42 -10.69 15.81
N PRO A 210 8.61 -11.52 16.49
CA PRO A 210 9.10 -12.25 17.64
C PRO A 210 10.30 -13.09 17.22
N LYS A 211 11.35 -13.10 18.04
CA LYS A 211 12.51 -13.96 17.80
C LYS A 211 12.00 -15.40 17.63
N PRO A 212 12.47 -16.14 16.61
CA PRO A 212 12.15 -17.57 16.51
C PRO A 212 12.56 -18.22 17.83
N ILE A 213 11.62 -18.86 18.51
CA ILE A 213 11.92 -19.70 19.66
C ILE A 213 12.90 -20.76 19.13
N PRO A 214 14.12 -20.85 19.67
CA PRO A 214 15.05 -21.89 19.24
C PRO A 214 14.31 -23.23 19.37
N ARG A 215 14.21 -23.98 18.29
CA ARG A 215 13.74 -25.37 18.36
C ARG A 215 14.61 -26.02 19.43
N ARG A 216 14.02 -26.42 20.54
CA ARG A 216 14.65 -27.38 21.42
C ARG A 216 15.00 -28.58 20.51
N GLU A 217 16.28 -28.75 20.24
CA GLU A 217 16.76 -30.00 19.73
C GLU A 217 16.20 -31.05 20.69
N SER A 218 15.28 -31.87 20.18
CA SER A 218 14.83 -33.03 20.92
C SER A 218 16.10 -33.82 21.17
N GLU A 219 16.51 -33.87 22.44
CA GLU A 219 17.44 -34.87 22.97
C GLU A 219 16.90 -36.24 22.58
N ALA A 220 17.28 -36.68 21.39
CA ALA A 220 17.33 -38.10 21.09
C ALA A 220 18.61 -38.62 21.72
N THR A 221 18.57 -38.65 23.05
CA THR A 221 19.61 -39.34 23.81
C THR A 221 19.42 -40.81 23.61
N ALA A 222 20.42 -41.34 23.01
CA ALA A 222 20.97 -42.67 23.28
C ALA A 222 20.32 -43.39 24.48
N LYS A 223 19.76 -44.56 24.19
CA LYS A 223 19.88 -45.76 25.05
C LYS A 223 20.23 -46.91 24.17
N LEU A 224 21.42 -47.37 24.44
CA LEU A 224 21.99 -48.70 24.21
C LEU A 224 20.97 -49.81 24.24
#